data_e5954fd3db4f4cb55be787d5b839b1c1
#
_entry.id   e5954fd3db4f4cb55be787d5b839b1c1
#
_cell.length_a   1.000
_cell.length_b   1.000
_cell.length_c   1.000
_cell.angle_alpha   90.00
_cell.angle_beta   90.00
_cell.angle_gamma   90.00
#
_symmetry.space_group_name_H-M   'P 1'
#
loop_
_entity.id
_entity.type
_entity.pdbx_description
1 polymer ?
#
loop_
_entity_poly.entity_id
_entity_poly.type
_entity_poly.pdbx_seq_one_letter_code
_entity_poly.pdbx_strand_id
1 'polypeptide(L)'
;MMKIGAAAQGFASMGSEARLAVLRCLVRAGSTGLSVGDLQERTGIAPSTLAHHLKFLTDADVILQEKQGRSVVNRANYDRLRALAAFILSECCVDETLLTDEQTGL
;
A
#
# COMPACT_ATOMS: atom_id res chain seq x y z
N MET A 1 -2.74 -17.14 -2.87
CA MET A 1 -3.31 -15.93 -3.50
C MET A 1 -4.09 -15.11 -2.48
N MET A 2 -4.02 -13.80 -2.60
CA MET A 2 -4.74 -12.90 -1.70
C MET A 2 -6.25 -13.04 -1.87
N LYS A 3 -6.98 -13.03 -0.75
CA LYS A 3 -8.44 -13.05 -0.79
C LYS A 3 -8.97 -11.64 -1.05
N ILE A 4 -10.14 -11.54 -1.68
CA ILE A 4 -10.72 -10.25 -2.04
C ILE A 4 -10.95 -9.35 -0.82
N GLY A 5 -11.33 -9.91 0.33
CA GLY A 5 -11.51 -9.12 1.56
C GLY A 5 -10.21 -8.46 2.03
N ALA A 6 -9.11 -9.20 1.99
CA ALA A 6 -7.79 -8.66 2.35
C ALA A 6 -7.35 -7.59 1.36
N ALA A 7 -7.59 -7.82 0.07
CA ALA A 7 -7.28 -6.84 -0.97
C ALA A 7 -8.08 -5.55 -0.76
N ALA A 8 -9.39 -5.68 -0.51
CA ALA A 8 -10.26 -4.54 -0.27
C ALA A 8 -9.79 -3.72 0.93
N GLN A 9 -9.40 -4.38 2.02
CA GLN A 9 -8.87 -3.72 3.20
C GLN A 9 -7.58 -2.96 2.88
N GLY A 10 -6.69 -3.57 2.11
CA GLY A 10 -5.46 -2.93 1.68
C GLY A 10 -5.72 -1.66 0.89
N PHE A 11 -6.57 -1.72 -0.12
CA PHE A 11 -6.91 -0.56 -0.93
C PHE A 11 -7.65 0.51 -0.12
N ALA A 12 -8.57 0.11 0.76
CA ALA A 12 -9.29 1.06 1.61
C ALA A 12 -8.34 1.82 2.53
N SER A 13 -7.32 1.15 3.05
CA SER A 13 -6.36 1.79 3.97
C SER A 13 -5.63 2.95 3.33
N MET A 14 -5.36 2.87 2.02
CA MET A 14 -4.66 3.92 1.28
C MET A 14 -5.59 4.83 0.49
N GLY A 15 -6.89 4.70 0.68
CA GLY A 15 -7.91 5.36 -0.14
C GLY A 15 -8.23 6.80 0.25
N SER A 16 -7.35 7.50 0.98
CA SER A 16 -7.48 8.94 1.21
C SER A 16 -6.22 9.62 0.72
N GLU A 17 -6.33 10.91 0.35
CA GLU A 17 -5.17 11.65 -0.13
C GLU A 17 -4.04 11.66 0.90
N ALA A 18 -4.38 11.88 2.17
CA ALA A 18 -3.37 11.94 3.23
C ALA A 18 -2.67 10.59 3.42
N ARG A 19 -3.44 9.50 3.50
CA ARG A 19 -2.85 8.17 3.70
C ARG A 19 -2.05 7.73 2.49
N LEU A 20 -2.51 8.04 1.29
CA LEU A 20 -1.77 7.73 0.08
C LEU A 20 -0.45 8.51 0.03
N ALA A 21 -0.47 9.79 0.44
CA ALA A 21 0.75 10.60 0.51
C ALA A 21 1.77 10.01 1.49
N VAL A 22 1.31 9.56 2.66
CA VAL A 22 2.17 8.91 3.65
C VAL A 22 2.78 7.64 3.06
N LEU A 23 1.96 6.81 2.46
CA LEU A 23 2.44 5.55 1.85
C LEU A 23 3.48 5.84 0.77
N ARG A 24 3.24 6.83 -0.09
CA ARG A 24 4.18 7.18 -1.15
C ARG A 24 5.52 7.67 -0.62
N CYS A 25 5.52 8.41 0.50
CA CYS A 25 6.77 8.78 1.17
C CYS A 25 7.57 7.55 1.56
N LEU A 26 6.90 6.54 2.11
CA LEU A 26 7.55 5.31 2.53
C LEU A 26 8.03 4.47 1.35
N VAL A 27 7.25 4.43 0.28
CA VAL A 27 7.66 3.75 -0.95
C VAL A 27 8.94 4.37 -1.50
N ARG A 28 9.02 5.70 -1.50
CA ARG A 28 10.22 6.42 -1.99
C ARG A 28 11.43 6.20 -1.09
N ALA A 29 11.22 6.05 0.21
CA ALA A 29 12.32 5.91 1.17
C ALA A 29 13.05 4.57 1.06
N GLY A 30 12.40 3.56 0.53
CA GLY A 30 13.01 2.24 0.38
C GLY A 30 13.23 1.54 1.71
N SER A 31 14.20 0.65 1.76
CA SER A 31 14.46 -0.20 2.93
C SER A 31 14.94 0.57 4.15
N THR A 32 15.47 1.78 3.96
CA THR A 32 15.86 2.64 5.07
C THR A 32 14.66 3.03 5.93
N GLY A 33 13.53 3.26 5.30
CA GLY A 33 12.32 3.67 5.98
C GLY A 33 12.39 5.09 6.51
N LEU A 34 11.34 5.50 7.24
CA LEU A 34 11.24 6.83 7.80
C LEU A 34 10.69 6.77 9.23
N SER A 35 11.18 7.65 10.09
CA SER A 35 10.59 7.86 11.41
C SER A 35 9.29 8.65 11.29
N VAL A 36 8.51 8.69 12.38
CA VAL A 36 7.32 9.53 12.44
C VAL A 36 7.69 11.00 12.24
N GLY A 37 8.81 11.43 12.83
CA GLY A 37 9.30 12.80 12.66
C GLY A 37 9.61 13.14 11.22
N ASP A 38 10.26 12.22 10.50
CA ASP A 38 10.55 12.39 9.06
C ASP A 38 9.26 12.53 8.25
N LEU A 39 8.28 11.69 8.54
CA LEU A 39 6.99 11.73 7.85
C LEU A 39 6.25 13.03 8.14
N GLN A 40 6.28 13.49 9.39
CA GLN A 40 5.67 14.75 9.78
C GLN A 40 6.29 15.91 9.01
N GLU A 41 7.61 15.94 8.91
CA GLU A 41 8.33 16.97 8.20
C GLU A 41 7.98 16.98 6.72
N ARG A 42 7.89 15.81 6.10
CA ARG A 42 7.62 15.70 4.66
C ARG A 42 6.17 15.95 4.28
N THR A 43 5.24 15.57 5.15
CA THR A 43 3.81 15.64 4.84
C THR A 43 3.11 16.86 5.43
N GLY A 44 3.68 17.42 6.50
CA GLY A 44 3.03 18.51 7.23
C GLY A 44 1.83 18.06 8.06
N ILE A 45 1.59 16.76 8.17
CA ILE A 45 0.46 16.23 8.94
C ILE A 45 0.78 16.29 10.43
N ALA A 46 -0.20 16.74 11.24
CA ALA A 46 -0.03 16.81 12.69
C ALA A 46 0.26 15.43 13.30
N PRO A 47 1.07 15.36 14.37
CA PRO A 47 1.50 14.07 14.92
C PRO A 47 0.37 13.11 15.28
N SER A 48 -0.70 13.58 15.91
CA SER A 48 -1.81 12.72 16.31
C SER A 48 -2.56 12.15 15.11
N THR A 49 -2.76 12.98 14.10
CA THR A 49 -3.41 12.56 12.86
C THR A 49 -2.53 11.58 12.09
N LEU A 50 -1.24 11.85 12.05
CA LEU A 50 -0.28 10.98 11.38
C LEU A 50 -0.25 9.59 12.05
N ALA A 51 -0.24 9.55 13.39
CA ALA A 51 -0.27 8.29 14.13
C ALA A 51 -1.51 7.46 13.77
N HIS A 52 -2.65 8.13 13.62
CA HIS A 52 -3.90 7.51 13.23
C HIS A 52 -3.82 6.92 11.81
N HIS A 53 -3.27 7.68 10.88
CA HIS A 53 -3.06 7.20 9.49
C HIS A 53 -2.12 6.01 9.45
N LEU A 54 -1.02 6.05 10.21
CA LEU A 54 -0.06 4.96 10.27
C LEU A 54 -0.72 3.69 10.83
N LYS A 55 -1.60 3.83 11.81
CA LYS A 55 -2.33 2.69 12.36
C LYS A 55 -3.21 2.02 11.30
N PHE A 56 -3.95 2.81 10.52
CA PHE A 56 -4.76 2.26 9.43
C PHE A 56 -3.92 1.49 8.42
N LEU A 57 -2.80 2.06 8.02
CA LEU A 57 -1.91 1.43 7.04
C LEU A 57 -1.25 0.17 7.60
N THR A 58 -0.85 0.20 8.87
CA THR A 58 -0.25 -0.96 9.54
C THR A 58 -1.26 -2.09 9.70
N ASP A 59 -2.48 -1.76 10.11
CA ASP A 59 -3.54 -2.77 10.31
C ASP A 59 -3.88 -3.48 9.00
N ALA A 60 -3.72 -2.82 7.87
CA ALA A 60 -3.94 -3.41 6.55
C ALA A 60 -2.68 -4.06 5.95
N ASP A 61 -1.60 -4.09 6.70
CA ASP A 61 -0.31 -4.67 6.29
C ASP A 61 0.33 -4.01 5.07
N VAL A 62 -0.08 -2.78 4.72
CA VAL A 62 0.56 -2.08 3.59
C VAL A 62 1.83 -1.36 4.01
N ILE A 63 2.00 -1.15 5.30
CA ILE A 63 3.28 -0.70 5.88
C ILE A 63 3.68 -1.60 7.03
N LEU A 64 4.96 -1.57 7.35
CA LEU A 64 5.54 -2.30 8.48
C LEU A 64 6.18 -1.30 9.43
N GLN A 65 6.06 -1.57 10.72
CA GLN A 65 6.71 -0.76 11.74
C GLN A 65 7.68 -1.62 12.51
N GLU A 66 8.89 -1.12 12.68
CA GLU A 66 9.94 -1.81 13.42
C GLU A 66 10.44 -0.90 14.52
N LYS A 67 10.41 -1.40 15.75
CA LYS A 67 10.92 -0.66 16.89
C LYS A 67 12.42 -0.84 16.96
N GLN A 68 13.15 0.27 16.98
CA GLN A 68 14.61 0.29 17.11
C GLN A 68 14.95 1.17 18.31
N GLY A 69 15.19 0.55 19.46
CA GLY A 69 15.40 1.27 20.70
C GLY A 69 14.16 2.08 21.07
N ARG A 70 14.30 3.41 21.13
CA ARG A 70 13.19 4.32 21.43
C ARG A 70 12.49 4.83 20.18
N SER A 71 13.04 4.52 19.03
CA SER A 71 12.50 4.98 17.76
C SER A 71 11.69 3.90 17.07
N VAL A 72 10.78 4.32 16.19
CA VAL A 72 10.02 3.43 15.35
C VAL A 72 10.35 3.79 13.89
N VAL A 73 10.75 2.79 13.12
CA VAL A 73 10.99 2.95 11.69
C VAL A 73 9.78 2.41 10.94
N ASN A 74 9.25 3.21 10.05
CA ASN A 74 8.14 2.83 9.19
C ASN A 74 8.67 2.51 7.80
N ARG A 75 8.21 1.40 7.22
CA ARG A 75 8.60 0.99 5.87
C ARG A 75 7.37 0.57 5.08
N ALA A 76 7.39 0.81 3.79
CA ALA A 76 6.38 0.24 2.91
C ALA A 76 6.54 -1.29 2.90
N ASN A 77 5.43 -2.00 2.92
CA ASN A 77 5.44 -3.46 2.76
C ASN A 77 5.34 -3.76 1.27
N TYR A 78 6.49 -3.82 0.60
CA TYR A 78 6.54 -3.98 -0.86
C TYR A 78 5.87 -5.27 -1.33
N ASP A 79 6.05 -6.35 -0.58
CA ASP A 79 5.43 -7.63 -0.94
C ASP A 79 3.91 -7.51 -0.96
N ARG A 80 3.34 -6.85 0.06
CA ARG A 80 1.89 -6.61 0.11
C ARG A 80 1.43 -5.69 -1.01
N LEU A 81 2.18 -4.64 -1.29
CA LEU A 81 1.82 -3.69 -2.34
C LEU A 81 1.87 -4.35 -3.72
N ARG A 82 2.89 -5.18 -3.97
CA ARG A 82 2.96 -5.95 -5.21
C ARG A 82 1.80 -6.92 -5.33
N ALA A 83 1.43 -7.58 -4.23
CA ALA A 83 0.31 -8.51 -4.21
C ALA A 83 -1.02 -7.80 -4.53
N LEU A 84 -1.22 -6.58 -3.99
CA LEU A 84 -2.40 -5.78 -4.28
C LEU A 84 -2.47 -5.39 -5.75
N ALA A 85 -1.36 -4.93 -6.31
CA ALA A 85 -1.30 -4.57 -7.73
C ALA A 85 -1.55 -5.79 -8.61
N ALA A 86 -0.93 -6.91 -8.28
CA ALA A 86 -1.12 -8.17 -9.02
C ALA A 86 -2.55 -8.67 -8.92
N PHE A 87 -3.18 -8.53 -7.75
CA PHE A 87 -4.56 -8.95 -7.55
C PHE A 87 -5.52 -8.21 -8.48
N ILE A 88 -5.35 -6.88 -8.59
CA ILE A 88 -6.19 -6.06 -9.46
C ILE A 88 -6.12 -6.53 -10.91
N LEU A 89 -4.95 -6.97 -11.35
CA LEU A 89 -4.72 -7.32 -12.75
C LEU A 89 -4.72 -8.83 -13.01
N SER A 90 -4.99 -9.64 -12.00
CA SER A 90 -4.80 -11.09 -12.06
C SER A 90 -5.63 -11.79 -13.15
N GLU A 91 -6.76 -11.21 -13.50
CA GLU A 91 -7.60 -11.76 -14.56
C GLU A 91 -7.70 -10.81 -15.74
N CYS A 92 -6.64 -10.03 -15.95
CA CYS A 92 -6.62 -9.04 -17.02
C CYS A 92 -6.96 -9.68 -18.35
N CYS A 93 -8.03 -9.14 -18.99
CA CYS A 93 -8.40 -9.46 -20.36
C CYS A 93 -8.83 -10.91 -20.61
N VAL A 94 -9.15 -11.66 -19.55
CA VAL A 94 -9.59 -13.06 -19.70
C VAL A 94 -10.79 -13.15 -20.67
N ASP A 95 -11.79 -12.32 -20.45
CA ASP A 95 -13.00 -12.33 -21.28
C ASP A 95 -12.71 -11.88 -22.71
N GLU A 96 -11.88 -10.87 -22.86
CA GLU A 96 -11.46 -10.38 -24.18
C GLU A 96 -10.69 -11.43 -24.95
N THR A 97 -9.81 -12.16 -24.29
CA THR A 97 -9.04 -13.24 -24.91
C THR A 97 -9.96 -14.29 -25.50
N LEU A 98 -11.01 -14.70 -24.76
CA LEU A 98 -12.00 -15.66 -25.24
C LEU A 98 -12.76 -15.12 -26.45
N LEU A 99 -13.19 -13.85 -26.37
CA LEU A 99 -13.91 -13.21 -27.47
C LEU A 99 -13.03 -13.05 -28.71
N THR A 100 -11.78 -12.70 -28.51
CA THR A 100 -10.83 -12.52 -29.61
C THR A 100 -10.65 -13.83 -30.38
N ASP A 101 -10.49 -14.93 -29.69
CA ASP A 101 -10.35 -16.24 -30.31
C ASP A 101 -11.58 -16.60 -31.18
N GLU A 102 -12.77 -16.28 -30.68
CA GLU A 102 -14.00 -16.55 -31.40
C GLU A 102 -14.20 -15.64 -32.60
N GLN A 103 -13.91 -14.35 -32.46
CA GLN A 103 -14.23 -13.34 -33.45
C GLN A 103 -13.24 -13.29 -34.60
N THR A 104 -11.97 -13.48 -34.29
CA THR A 104 -10.91 -13.25 -35.27
C THR A 104 -10.32 -14.52 -35.82
N GLY A 105 -10.48 -15.62 -35.15
CA GLY A 105 -9.85 -16.87 -35.53
C GLY A 105 -8.33 -16.83 -35.40
N LEU A 106 -7.83 -15.89 -34.69
CA LEU A 106 -6.38 -15.74 -34.46
C LEU A 106 -5.84 -16.67 -33.41
#